data_c7dc07778c28056718bbbb5b2dafb681
#
_entry.id   c7dc07778c28056718bbbb5b2dafb681
#
_cell.length_a   1.000
_cell.length_b   1.000
_cell.length_c   1.000
_cell.angle_alpha   90.00
_cell.angle_beta   90.00
_cell.angle_gamma   90.00
#
_symmetry.space_group_name_H-M   'P 1'
#
loop_
_entity.id
_entity.type
_entity.pdbx_description
1 polymer ?
#
loop_
_entity_poly.entity_id
_entity_poly.type
_entity_poly.pdbx_seq_one_letter_code
_entity_poly.pdbx_strand_id
1 'polypeptide(L)'
;MSTETRQQLIYGDGALQKASLTYKNPQSGKNITIPVQFNPTEYSIQRSLKYESHTGQGEEAHPDDQQASRSGLAMLNVSLILDTSTQMQDYQIPKGLSKYLNDSKELTSICQDISLIMKRNAENHEPSMVTFSWGSMAFYGHVTSLKISYQMFNLNGMPVRAKLDME
;
A
#
# COMPACT_ATOMS: atom_id res chain seq x y z
N MET A 1 13.94 -32.65 -1.85
CA MET A 1 13.06 -31.81 -1.00
C MET A 1 11.99 -32.69 -0.42
N SER A 2 11.85 -32.72 0.90
CA SER A 2 10.80 -33.51 1.55
C SER A 2 9.42 -32.90 1.27
N THR A 3 8.37 -33.70 1.39
CA THR A 3 6.97 -33.24 1.22
C THR A 3 6.60 -32.12 2.21
N GLU A 4 7.14 -32.20 3.43
CA GLU A 4 6.96 -31.17 4.48
C GLU A 4 7.59 -29.82 4.09
N THR A 5 8.79 -29.82 3.48
CA THR A 5 9.44 -28.59 3.00
C THR A 5 8.62 -27.93 1.89
N ARG A 6 7.97 -28.72 1.01
CA ARG A 6 7.09 -28.18 -0.03
C ARG A 6 5.81 -27.59 0.54
N GLN A 7 5.21 -28.22 1.55
CA GLN A 7 4.01 -27.69 2.20
C GLN A 7 4.31 -26.38 2.92
N GLN A 8 5.43 -26.26 3.64
CA GLN A 8 5.85 -25.01 4.27
C GLN A 8 6.08 -23.88 3.26
N LEU A 9 6.64 -24.16 2.09
CA LEU A 9 6.84 -23.15 1.04
C LEU A 9 5.52 -22.66 0.43
N ILE A 10 4.48 -23.51 0.39
CA ILE A 10 3.19 -23.15 -0.22
C ILE A 10 2.24 -22.51 0.81
N TYR A 11 2.18 -23.09 2.02
CA TYR A 11 1.18 -22.72 3.03
C TYR A 11 1.78 -21.91 4.21
N GLY A 12 3.09 -21.75 4.28
CA GLY A 12 3.79 -21.12 5.38
C GLY A 12 3.83 -21.98 6.64
N ASP A 13 4.16 -21.38 7.75
CA ASP A 13 4.24 -21.99 9.09
C ASP A 13 2.87 -22.05 9.82
N GLY A 14 1.79 -21.68 9.13
CA GLY A 14 0.43 -21.62 9.68
C GLY A 14 0.10 -20.33 10.42
N ALA A 15 1.05 -19.44 10.66
CA ALA A 15 0.78 -18.13 11.26
C ALA A 15 0.32 -17.13 10.20
N LEU A 16 -0.85 -16.50 10.40
CA LEU A 16 -1.36 -15.49 9.49
C LEU A 16 -0.51 -14.22 9.57
N GLN A 17 0.28 -13.96 8.54
CA GLN A 17 1.03 -12.71 8.39
C GLN A 17 0.10 -11.61 7.86
N LYS A 18 -0.06 -10.54 8.64
CA LYS A 18 -0.85 -9.37 8.23
C LYS A 18 0.03 -8.36 7.49
N ALA A 19 -0.51 -7.86 6.38
CA ALA A 19 0.08 -6.72 5.71
C ALA A 19 -0.08 -5.45 6.56
N SER A 20 0.84 -4.50 6.40
CA SER A 20 0.79 -3.21 7.10
C SER A 20 1.31 -2.07 6.25
N LEU A 21 0.79 -0.87 6.52
CA LEU A 21 1.27 0.40 6.00
C LEU A 21 1.93 1.17 7.14
N THR A 22 3.18 1.55 6.97
CA THR A 22 3.91 2.40 7.92
C THR A 22 4.30 3.70 7.26
N TYR A 23 4.01 4.83 7.87
CA TYR A 23 4.38 6.14 7.39
C TYR A 23 4.66 7.11 8.53
N LYS A 24 5.42 8.17 8.25
CA LYS A 24 5.65 9.27 9.18
C LYS A 24 4.52 10.28 9.03
N ASN A 25 3.75 10.51 10.09
CA ASN A 25 2.66 11.48 10.07
C ASN A 25 3.24 12.89 9.85
N PRO A 26 2.79 13.62 8.80
CA PRO A 26 3.36 14.92 8.46
C PRO A 26 3.06 16.02 9.49
N GLN A 27 2.05 15.82 10.34
CA GLN A 27 1.67 16.80 11.37
C GLN A 27 2.36 16.56 12.71
N SER A 28 2.49 15.29 13.12
CA SER A 28 3.05 14.93 14.44
C SER A 28 4.50 14.48 14.40
N GLY A 29 5.07 14.21 13.22
CA GLY A 29 6.40 13.66 13.03
C GLY A 29 6.58 12.21 13.51
N LYS A 30 5.53 11.57 14.00
CA LYS A 30 5.56 10.21 14.56
C LYS A 30 5.33 9.16 13.48
N ASN A 31 6.01 8.01 13.61
CA ASN A 31 5.70 6.86 12.77
C ASN A 31 4.36 6.26 13.17
N ILE A 32 3.49 6.07 12.18
CA ILE A 32 2.20 5.42 12.30
C ILE A 32 2.24 4.13 11.50
N THR A 33 1.87 3.02 12.14
CA THR A 33 1.70 1.73 11.48
C THR A 33 0.23 1.35 11.52
N ILE A 34 -0.36 1.18 10.34
CA ILE A 34 -1.74 0.75 10.14
C ILE A 34 -1.69 -0.69 9.64
N PRO A 35 -2.06 -1.68 10.45
CA PRO A 35 -2.21 -3.04 9.99
C PRO A 35 -3.43 -3.11 9.06
N VAL A 36 -3.30 -3.85 7.96
CA VAL A 36 -4.39 -4.05 7.00
C VAL A 36 -5.44 -4.98 7.62
N GLN A 37 -6.70 -4.58 7.57
CA GLN A 37 -7.79 -5.37 8.14
C GLN A 37 -7.93 -6.72 7.44
N PHE A 38 -7.97 -6.70 6.10
CA PHE A 38 -7.94 -7.89 5.25
C PHE A 38 -6.68 -7.85 4.39
N ASN A 39 -5.93 -8.94 4.37
CA ASN A 39 -4.80 -9.02 3.45
C ASN A 39 -5.30 -8.86 2.01
N PRO A 40 -4.56 -8.13 1.16
CA PRO A 40 -4.93 -7.99 -0.24
C PRO A 40 -4.93 -9.37 -0.92
N THR A 41 -5.85 -9.57 -1.85
CA THR A 41 -5.90 -10.80 -2.65
C THR A 41 -4.78 -10.84 -3.66
N GLU A 42 -4.33 -9.66 -4.09
CA GLU A 42 -3.24 -9.48 -5.05
C GLU A 42 -2.54 -8.15 -4.85
N TYR A 43 -1.31 -8.06 -5.26
CA TYR A 43 -0.57 -6.83 -5.49
C TYR A 43 0.26 -6.99 -6.76
N SER A 44 0.58 -5.92 -7.44
CA SER A 44 1.46 -5.94 -8.61
C SER A 44 2.59 -4.94 -8.46
N ILE A 45 3.78 -5.34 -8.90
CA ILE A 45 4.96 -4.45 -8.96
C ILE A 45 5.34 -4.32 -10.43
N GLN A 46 5.21 -3.11 -10.95
CA GLN A 46 5.64 -2.76 -12.30
C GLN A 46 6.99 -2.06 -12.24
N ARG A 47 7.89 -2.45 -13.13
CA ARG A 47 9.18 -1.79 -13.34
C ARG A 47 9.33 -1.47 -14.81
N SER A 48 9.82 -0.26 -15.11
CA SER A 48 10.07 0.18 -16.48
C SER A 48 11.53 0.58 -16.64
N LEU A 49 12.10 0.33 -17.82
CA LEU A 49 13.40 0.83 -18.23
C LEU A 49 13.16 1.82 -19.37
N LYS A 50 13.80 2.97 -19.32
CA LYS A 50 13.82 3.92 -20.43
C LYS A 50 15.18 3.80 -21.13
N TYR A 51 15.14 3.59 -22.44
CA TYR A 51 16.30 3.66 -23.31
C TYR A 51 16.28 5.03 -24.00
N GLU A 52 17.37 5.77 -23.91
CA GLU A 52 17.59 6.97 -24.71
C GLU A 52 18.61 6.62 -25.79
N SER A 53 18.23 6.83 -27.05
CA SER A 53 19.18 6.78 -28.15
C SER A 53 19.87 8.12 -28.24
N HIS A 54 21.17 8.15 -28.01
CA HIS A 54 22.00 9.32 -28.32
C HIS A 54 22.24 9.37 -29.83
N THR A 55 21.37 10.05 -30.54
CA THR A 55 21.68 10.50 -31.90
C THR A 55 22.57 11.75 -31.77
N GLY A 56 23.89 11.55 -31.75
CA GLY A 56 24.86 12.64 -31.96
C GLY A 56 24.61 13.24 -33.34
N GLN A 57 24.62 14.58 -33.44
CA GLN A 57 24.54 15.25 -34.73
C GLN A 57 25.72 14.81 -35.62
N GLY A 58 25.47 13.95 -36.61
CA GLY A 58 26.39 13.67 -37.68
C GLY A 58 26.92 12.23 -37.81
N GLU A 59 26.53 11.30 -36.98
CA GLU A 59 26.90 9.88 -37.13
C GLU A 59 25.66 9.00 -37.34
N GLU A 60 25.77 8.03 -38.27
CA GLU A 60 24.71 7.03 -38.47
C GLU A 60 24.54 6.24 -37.17
N ALA A 61 23.31 6.25 -36.63
CA ALA A 61 22.99 5.54 -35.38
C ALA A 61 23.23 4.03 -35.56
N HIS A 62 24.22 3.49 -34.85
CA HIS A 62 24.40 2.05 -34.75
C HIS A 62 23.37 1.47 -33.75
N PRO A 63 22.82 0.27 -34.03
CA PRO A 63 21.86 -0.40 -33.14
C PRO A 63 22.39 -0.65 -31.71
N ASP A 64 23.71 -0.61 -31.52
CA ASP A 64 24.38 -0.85 -30.23
C ASP A 64 24.54 0.41 -29.36
N ASP A 65 24.19 1.61 -29.86
CA ASP A 65 24.32 2.88 -29.12
C ASP A 65 23.13 3.16 -28.18
N GLN A 66 22.27 2.19 -27.91
CA GLN A 66 21.21 2.30 -26.92
C GLN A 66 21.77 2.11 -25.52
N GLN A 67 22.09 3.18 -24.83
CA GLN A 67 22.35 3.13 -23.39
C GLN A 67 21.05 3.20 -22.60
N ALA A 68 20.88 2.27 -21.64
CA ALA A 68 19.81 2.35 -20.65
C ALA A 68 20.02 3.60 -19.79
N SER A 69 19.30 4.69 -20.06
CA SER A 69 19.59 6.01 -19.45
C SER A 69 19.16 6.10 -18.01
N ARG A 70 18.12 5.40 -17.59
CA ARG A 70 17.67 5.30 -16.17
C ARG A 70 16.83 4.07 -15.94
N SER A 71 17.09 3.37 -14.84
CA SER A 71 16.12 2.44 -14.25
C SER A 71 14.86 3.24 -13.88
N GLY A 72 13.72 2.94 -14.48
CA GLY A 72 12.45 3.54 -14.11
C GLY A 72 12.12 3.22 -12.65
N LEU A 73 11.33 4.08 -12.02
CA LEU A 73 10.81 3.83 -10.68
C LEU A 73 9.93 2.57 -10.69
N ALA A 74 10.07 1.77 -9.65
CA ALA A 74 9.13 0.67 -9.43
C ALA A 74 7.80 1.24 -8.91
N MET A 75 6.68 0.73 -9.41
CA MET A 75 5.33 1.08 -9.00
C MET A 75 4.66 -0.12 -8.37
N LEU A 76 4.11 0.04 -7.18
CA LEU A 76 3.31 -0.96 -6.47
C LEU A 76 1.84 -0.58 -6.58
N ASN A 77 1.01 -1.50 -7.07
CA ASN A 77 -0.45 -1.37 -7.04
C ASN A 77 -1.02 -2.38 -6.05
N VAL A 78 -1.83 -1.91 -5.11
CA VAL A 78 -2.48 -2.74 -4.10
C VAL A 78 -3.87 -2.23 -3.78
N SER A 79 -4.83 -3.16 -3.58
CA SER A 79 -6.19 -2.86 -3.14
C SER A 79 -6.39 -3.34 -1.71
N LEU A 80 -6.84 -2.44 -0.83
CA LEU A 80 -7.12 -2.73 0.57
C LEU A 80 -8.61 -2.58 0.85
N ILE A 81 -9.15 -3.37 1.77
CA ILE A 81 -10.55 -3.32 2.19
C ILE A 81 -10.61 -2.95 3.66
N LEU A 82 -11.47 -1.98 3.97
CA LEU A 82 -11.88 -1.61 5.33
C LEU A 82 -13.38 -1.90 5.47
N ASP A 83 -13.76 -2.56 6.56
CA ASP A 83 -15.15 -2.94 6.84
C ASP A 83 -15.45 -2.71 8.31
N THR A 84 -16.41 -1.83 8.60
CA THR A 84 -16.89 -1.54 9.96
C THR A 84 -18.26 -2.17 10.23
N SER A 85 -18.86 -2.89 9.24
CA SER A 85 -20.20 -3.48 9.37
C SER A 85 -20.22 -4.70 10.26
N THR A 86 -19.10 -5.40 10.37
CA THR A 86 -19.00 -6.63 11.12
C THR A 86 -18.48 -6.32 12.51
N GLN A 87 -19.31 -6.44 13.52
CA GLN A 87 -18.82 -6.65 14.90
C GLN A 87 -18.17 -8.04 14.90
N MET A 88 -16.89 -8.07 14.59
CA MET A 88 -16.12 -9.31 14.49
C MET A 88 -15.83 -9.84 15.89
N GLN A 89 -16.80 -10.53 16.50
CA GLN A 89 -16.61 -11.21 17.79
C GLN A 89 -15.52 -12.30 17.73
N ASP A 90 -15.23 -12.83 16.53
CA ASP A 90 -14.24 -13.90 16.35
C ASP A 90 -12.96 -13.49 15.59
N TYR A 91 -12.84 -12.25 15.15
CA TYR A 91 -11.67 -11.78 14.44
C TYR A 91 -10.84 -10.88 15.35
N GLN A 92 -9.62 -11.31 15.66
CA GLN A 92 -8.69 -10.45 16.42
C GLN A 92 -8.33 -9.23 15.57
N ILE A 93 -8.98 -8.11 15.86
CA ILE A 93 -8.65 -6.83 15.25
C ILE A 93 -7.19 -6.51 15.59
N PRO A 94 -6.31 -6.31 14.58
CA PRO A 94 -4.93 -5.94 14.84
C PRO A 94 -4.86 -4.72 15.78
N LYS A 95 -4.00 -4.76 16.79
CA LYS A 95 -3.93 -3.73 17.86
C LYS A 95 -3.86 -2.29 17.36
N GLY A 96 -3.24 -2.05 16.19
CA GLY A 96 -3.19 -0.72 15.59
C GLY A 96 -4.52 -0.27 14.98
N LEU A 97 -5.32 -1.20 14.45
CA LEU A 97 -6.61 -0.91 13.85
C LEU A 97 -7.74 -0.82 14.91
N SER A 98 -7.61 -1.53 16.03
CA SER A 98 -8.57 -1.48 17.13
C SER A 98 -8.77 -0.06 17.68
N LYS A 99 -7.71 0.74 17.71
CA LYS A 99 -7.78 2.15 18.10
C LYS A 99 -8.72 2.97 17.20
N TYR A 100 -8.77 2.63 15.91
CA TYR A 100 -9.65 3.33 14.96
C TYR A 100 -11.07 2.76 14.95
N LEU A 101 -11.24 1.47 15.16
CA LEU A 101 -12.54 0.79 15.07
C LEU A 101 -13.32 0.81 16.38
N ASN A 102 -12.62 0.80 17.55
CA ASN A 102 -13.27 0.79 18.87
C ASN A 102 -13.72 2.18 19.35
N ASP A 103 -13.18 3.26 18.77
CA ASP A 103 -13.53 4.64 19.18
C ASP A 103 -14.77 5.18 18.46
N SER A 104 -15.65 4.32 17.94
CA SER A 104 -16.86 4.72 17.21
C SER A 104 -16.59 5.68 16.04
N LYS A 105 -15.37 5.68 15.52
CA LYS A 105 -15.03 6.48 14.35
C LYS A 105 -15.73 5.94 13.13
N GLU A 106 -16.42 6.83 12.45
CA GLU A 106 -17.02 6.52 11.16
C GLU A 106 -15.93 6.12 10.15
N LEU A 107 -16.25 5.18 9.27
CA LEU A 107 -15.36 4.73 8.22
C LEU A 107 -14.76 5.89 7.39
N THR A 108 -15.56 6.93 7.14
CA THR A 108 -15.13 8.16 6.46
C THR A 108 -13.97 8.84 7.18
N SER A 109 -14.00 8.90 8.51
CA SER A 109 -12.92 9.48 9.31
C SER A 109 -11.63 8.67 9.20
N ILE A 110 -11.74 7.33 9.21
CA ILE A 110 -10.58 6.43 9.00
C ILE A 110 -9.96 6.65 7.61
N CYS A 111 -10.80 6.72 6.59
CA CYS A 111 -10.36 6.99 5.21
C CYS A 111 -9.71 8.37 5.07
N GLN A 112 -10.21 9.39 5.77
CA GLN A 112 -9.58 10.71 5.82
C GLN A 112 -8.20 10.67 6.49
N ASP A 113 -8.07 9.95 7.62
CA ASP A 113 -6.78 9.78 8.29
C ASP A 113 -5.75 9.09 7.36
N ILE A 114 -6.17 8.07 6.60
CA ILE A 114 -5.31 7.41 5.61
C ILE A 114 -4.93 8.39 4.48
N SER A 115 -5.84 9.25 4.05
CA SER A 115 -5.57 10.24 3.01
C SER A 115 -4.49 11.26 3.40
N LEU A 116 -4.20 11.43 4.70
CA LEU A 116 -3.10 12.27 5.18
C LEU A 116 -1.72 11.79 4.70
N ILE A 117 -1.59 10.53 4.30
CA ILE A 117 -0.36 9.98 3.70
C ILE A 117 0.07 10.80 2.47
N MET A 118 -0.90 11.29 1.68
CA MET A 118 -0.64 12.08 0.48
C MET A 118 -0.42 13.57 0.77
N LYS A 119 -0.65 14.01 2.01
CA LYS A 119 -0.47 15.40 2.39
C LYS A 119 1.02 15.74 2.47
N ARG A 120 1.39 16.86 1.88
CA ARG A 120 2.78 17.36 1.94
C ARG A 120 3.11 17.78 3.36
N ASN A 121 4.32 17.46 3.78
CA ASN A 121 4.89 17.96 5.02
C ASN A 121 5.18 19.47 4.89
N ALA A 122 4.93 20.23 5.96
CA ALA A 122 5.17 21.67 5.97
C ALA A 122 6.66 22.04 5.88
N GLU A 123 7.57 21.14 6.33
CA GLU A 123 9.00 21.41 6.39
C GLU A 123 9.71 21.17 5.04
N ASN A 124 9.43 20.04 4.37
CA ASN A 124 10.14 19.64 3.15
C ASN A 124 9.27 19.66 1.89
N HIS A 125 7.97 20.00 2.03
CA HIS A 125 6.99 20.05 0.93
C HIS A 125 6.80 18.72 0.17
N GLU A 126 7.28 17.61 0.73
CA GLU A 126 7.15 16.28 0.14
C GLU A 126 6.05 15.46 0.85
N PRO A 127 5.36 14.55 0.13
CA PRO A 127 4.48 13.58 0.75
C PRO A 127 5.27 12.65 1.67
N SER A 128 4.58 12.02 2.62
CA SER A 128 5.22 11.06 3.50
C SER A 128 5.71 9.83 2.74
N MET A 129 6.92 9.36 3.07
CA MET A 129 7.39 8.05 2.64
C MET A 129 6.55 6.98 3.33
N VAL A 130 6.06 6.03 2.55
CA VAL A 130 5.24 4.91 3.01
C VAL A 130 5.98 3.61 2.80
N THR A 131 5.89 2.74 3.78
CA THR A 131 6.34 1.36 3.67
C THR A 131 5.12 0.45 3.65
N PHE A 132 4.91 -0.28 2.58
CA PHE A 132 4.00 -1.42 2.55
C PHE A 132 4.79 -2.69 2.83
N SER A 133 4.40 -3.46 3.85
CA SER A 133 5.06 -4.71 4.20
C SER A 133 4.06 -5.85 4.38
N TRP A 134 4.41 -7.03 3.86
CA TRP A 134 3.64 -8.26 4.00
C TRP A 134 4.56 -9.49 3.95
N GLY A 135 4.66 -10.20 5.07
CA GLY A 135 5.63 -11.28 5.21
C GLY A 135 7.06 -10.77 5.05
N SER A 136 7.81 -11.35 4.13
CA SER A 136 9.17 -10.93 3.77
C SER A 136 9.24 -9.78 2.78
N MET A 137 8.11 -9.38 2.20
CA MET A 137 8.05 -8.30 1.22
C MET A 137 7.97 -6.96 1.94
N ALA A 138 8.81 -6.00 1.54
CA ALA A 138 8.73 -4.61 1.93
C ALA A 138 8.93 -3.72 0.70
N PHE A 139 8.02 -2.78 0.50
CA PHE A 139 8.07 -1.80 -0.59
C PHE A 139 8.04 -0.39 -0.01
N TYR A 140 9.00 0.43 -0.43
CA TYR A 140 9.17 1.81 0.02
C TYR A 140 8.85 2.76 -1.11
N GLY A 141 8.04 3.77 -0.85
CA GLY A 141 7.70 4.75 -1.87
C GLY A 141 6.75 5.84 -1.36
N HIS A 142 6.36 6.71 -2.27
CA HIS A 142 5.31 7.70 -2.04
C HIS A 142 4.03 7.22 -2.69
N VAL A 143 2.90 7.46 -2.05
CA VAL A 143 1.59 7.19 -2.66
C VAL A 143 1.34 8.26 -3.72
N THR A 144 1.25 7.84 -4.98
CA THR A 144 1.01 8.71 -6.13
C THR A 144 -0.47 8.79 -6.48
N SER A 145 -1.22 7.73 -6.15
CA SER A 145 -2.67 7.66 -6.37
C SER A 145 -3.34 6.93 -5.22
N LEU A 146 -4.45 7.46 -4.74
CA LEU A 146 -5.33 6.84 -3.74
C LEU A 146 -6.77 7.07 -4.15
N LYS A 147 -7.45 5.99 -4.55
CA LYS A 147 -8.87 5.98 -4.84
C LYS A 147 -9.61 5.28 -3.72
N ILE A 148 -10.56 5.98 -3.10
CA ILE A 148 -11.42 5.45 -2.06
C ILE A 148 -12.82 5.24 -2.64
N SER A 149 -13.28 3.99 -2.65
CA SER A 149 -14.61 3.61 -3.13
C SER A 149 -15.44 3.14 -1.95
N TYR A 150 -16.41 3.95 -1.53
CA TYR A 150 -17.33 3.59 -0.48
C TYR A 150 -18.34 2.57 -0.98
N GLN A 151 -18.49 1.49 -0.22
CA GLN A 151 -19.37 0.35 -0.52
C GLN A 151 -20.17 0.03 0.73
N MET A 152 -21.33 -0.59 0.59
CA MET A 152 -22.24 -0.92 1.68
C MET A 152 -22.51 0.28 2.61
N PHE A 153 -23.78 0.59 2.76
CA PHE A 153 -24.24 1.70 3.58
C PHE A 153 -25.21 1.16 4.62
N ASN A 154 -25.20 1.72 5.80
CA ASN A 154 -26.18 1.43 6.83
C ASN A 154 -27.52 2.11 6.50
N LEU A 155 -28.54 1.87 7.35
CA LEU A 155 -29.89 2.44 7.16
C LEU A 155 -29.91 3.97 7.20
N ASN A 156 -28.91 4.61 7.79
CA ASN A 156 -28.79 6.06 7.86
C ASN A 156 -27.99 6.65 6.67
N GLY A 157 -27.64 5.81 5.68
CA GLY A 157 -26.87 6.24 4.52
C GLY A 157 -25.37 6.43 4.79
N MET A 158 -24.85 5.97 5.93
CA MET A 158 -23.43 6.06 6.25
C MET A 158 -22.66 4.85 5.69
N PRO A 159 -21.53 5.07 5.02
CA PRO A 159 -20.75 3.97 4.47
C PRO A 159 -20.14 3.12 5.60
N VAL A 160 -20.21 1.79 5.43
CA VAL A 160 -19.66 0.82 6.38
C VAL A 160 -18.56 -0.06 5.79
N ARG A 161 -18.35 0.02 4.47
CA ARG A 161 -17.23 -0.63 3.78
C ARG A 161 -16.60 0.32 2.78
N ALA A 162 -15.28 0.29 2.70
CA ALA A 162 -14.52 1.02 1.69
C ALA A 162 -13.43 0.14 1.08
N LYS A 163 -13.22 0.33 -0.23
CA LYS A 163 -12.08 -0.20 -0.98
C LYS A 163 -11.11 0.95 -1.25
N LEU A 164 -9.85 0.75 -0.93
CA LEU A 164 -8.77 1.69 -1.17
C LEU A 164 -7.86 1.09 -2.25
N ASP A 165 -7.86 1.68 -3.43
CA ASP A 165 -6.91 1.33 -4.49
C ASP A 165 -5.75 2.33 -4.42
N MET A 166 -4.54 1.82 -4.18
CA MET A 166 -3.32 2.61 -3.95
C MET A 166 -2.24 2.28 -4.97
N GLU A 167 -1.60 3.31 -5.47
CA GLU A 167 -0.41 3.25 -6.29
C GLU A 167 0.76 3.95 -5.59
#